data_9d408b3bbf0570b465133218bed6ca2e
#
_entry.id   9d408b3bbf0570b465133218bed6ca2e
#
_cell.length_a   1.000
_cell.length_b   1.000
_cell.length_c   1.000
_cell.angle_alpha   90.00
_cell.angle_beta   90.00
_cell.angle_gamma   90.00
#
_symmetry.space_group_name_H-M   'P 1'
#
loop_
_entity.id
_entity.type
_entity.pdbx_description
1 polymer ?
#
loop_
_entity_poly.entity_id
_entity_poly.type
_entity_poly.pdbx_seq_one_letter_code
_entity_poly.pdbx_strand_id
1 'polypeptide(L)'
;MTVRASRSPLARVCGLLVAGVVAASASVPATASAAPSAATASPQTTVPEPGSQPTGTPRLTAGTATASSTRIAASSTVTGYPSATLRTRLTARSGSLDPTFGGRVLNAASGRAVWTRGSTRAVLPASTAKITTALTALETFGPNHRYRTIVFRTKASPRTLYLQGSGDPTLTSAQLRRLAAVVAKDAKARGVRSVYVRYDDYLFPEPTNAQGWLPEDVPRWVAPVRALVRDQRNLSNTSVDAATYFSRYLQVNGLAVASTQRARTPSDRIKVANSISPVLSTIVADMLRVSQNDYAEALLWTAGIKAGAPKTWAGVTGHARTTLARRGVPLTSVVIRDGSGISRSNRTSAYSLAALVSIIYRDPALRSVFFAPTALPIAGRTGTLETRFGTAPASCAVGRVVGKTGSLKDVTALAGVAHGVDGTPRAFAFVSNRRLSTATVRGRIDVLAATTTMCM
;
A
#
# COMPACT_ATOMS: atom_id res chain seq x y z
N MET A 1 -10.96 64.71 26.66
CA MET A 1 -9.57 65.08 26.40
C MET A 1 -9.12 64.17 25.27
N THR A 2 -9.37 64.55 24.08
CA THR A 2 -8.64 65.38 23.10
C THR A 2 -7.21 64.93 22.88
N VAL A 3 -7.00 64.43 21.66
CA VAL A 3 -6.10 64.88 20.58
C VAL A 3 -4.80 64.12 20.53
N ARG A 4 -4.24 63.62 19.45
CA ARG A 4 -4.27 64.00 18.00
C ARG A 4 -3.55 62.94 17.19
N ALA A 5 -3.99 62.81 15.94
CA ALA A 5 -3.32 62.13 14.85
C ALA A 5 -2.12 62.91 14.32
N SER A 6 -1.13 62.25 13.69
CA SER A 6 -0.33 62.93 12.68
C SER A 6 0.06 61.96 11.54
N ARG A 7 -0.10 62.51 10.36
CA ARG A 7 0.05 61.92 9.02
C ARG A 7 1.49 61.98 8.50
N SER A 8 1.69 61.15 7.49
CA SER A 8 2.71 61.03 6.44
C SER A 8 3.54 62.28 6.07
N PRO A 9 4.59 62.24 5.22
CA PRO A 9 4.41 62.04 3.75
C PRO A 9 5.52 61.30 2.95
N LEU A 10 5.13 60.74 1.84
CA LEU A 10 5.60 60.72 0.44
C LEU A 10 6.95 61.38 0.06
N ALA A 11 7.73 60.67 -0.79
CA ALA A 11 8.40 61.10 -2.03
C ALA A 11 8.98 59.88 -2.72
N ARG A 12 8.59 59.48 -3.93
CA ARG A 12 8.92 59.88 -5.31
C ARG A 12 10.43 60.05 -5.53
N VAL A 13 11.10 59.38 -6.51
CA VAL A 13 11.02 59.53 -7.97
C VAL A 13 12.11 58.69 -8.68
N CYS A 14 11.75 58.11 -9.82
CA CYS A 14 12.45 57.93 -11.12
C CYS A 14 13.80 57.20 -11.27
N GLY A 15 13.82 56.42 -12.32
CA GLY A 15 14.92 56.35 -13.26
C GLY A 15 14.93 55.07 -14.12
N LEU A 16 14.46 55.17 -15.36
CA LEU A 16 14.69 54.23 -16.47
C LEU A 16 16.16 53.96 -16.72
N LEU A 17 16.47 52.71 -17.14
CA LEU A 17 17.35 52.52 -18.35
C LEU A 17 17.12 51.13 -18.92
N VAL A 18 16.74 51.13 -20.18
CA VAL A 18 16.64 49.99 -21.12
C VAL A 18 18.03 49.72 -21.67
N ALA A 19 18.45 48.47 -21.68
CA ALA A 19 19.49 48.00 -22.60
C ALA A 19 19.15 46.57 -23.02
N GLY A 20 18.77 46.47 -24.31
CA GLY A 20 18.56 45.21 -25.00
C GLY A 20 19.88 44.49 -25.27
N VAL A 21 19.85 43.18 -25.25
CA VAL A 21 20.86 42.32 -25.86
C VAL A 21 20.13 41.29 -26.75
N VAL A 22 20.60 41.30 -27.96
CA VAL A 22 20.17 40.56 -29.14
C VAL A 22 20.38 39.06 -28.95
N ALA A 23 19.38 38.28 -29.31
CA ALA A 23 19.43 36.83 -29.42
C ALA A 23 20.32 36.42 -30.64
N ALA A 24 21.27 35.54 -30.42
CA ALA A 24 21.92 34.77 -31.47
C ALA A 24 21.40 33.33 -31.41
N SER A 25 20.60 32.97 -32.38
CA SER A 25 20.16 31.61 -32.66
C SER A 25 21.29 30.83 -33.33
N ALA A 26 21.81 29.79 -32.69
CA ALA A 26 22.68 28.79 -33.31
C ALA A 26 21.88 27.53 -33.59
N SER A 27 21.63 27.27 -34.85
CA SER A 27 21.08 26.03 -35.40
C SER A 27 22.16 24.93 -35.39
N VAL A 28 21.83 23.77 -34.77
CA VAL A 28 22.64 22.55 -34.86
C VAL A 28 21.92 21.57 -35.80
N PRO A 29 22.63 20.95 -36.78
CA PRO A 29 21.98 20.07 -37.75
C PRO A 29 21.67 18.69 -37.17
N ALA A 30 20.52 18.14 -37.56
CA ALA A 30 20.10 16.77 -37.31
C ALA A 30 21.00 15.77 -38.09
N THR A 31 21.66 14.89 -37.35
CA THR A 31 22.23 13.68 -37.92
C THR A 31 21.24 12.53 -37.77
N ALA A 32 20.76 12.05 -38.90
CA ALA A 32 20.04 10.79 -39.03
C ALA A 32 21.01 9.64 -38.73
N SER A 33 20.66 8.77 -37.79
CA SER A 33 21.32 7.48 -37.61
C SER A 33 20.30 6.36 -37.83
N ALA A 34 20.73 5.45 -38.70
CA ALA A 34 19.99 4.32 -39.23
C ALA A 34 19.64 3.27 -38.16
N ALA A 35 18.50 2.64 -38.35
CA ALA A 35 18.07 1.44 -37.63
C ALA A 35 18.93 0.21 -38.02
N PRO A 36 19.16 -0.73 -37.13
CA PRO A 36 19.38 -2.12 -37.51
C PRO A 36 18.13 -2.96 -37.34
N SER A 37 17.75 -3.57 -38.47
CA SER A 37 16.86 -4.72 -38.57
C SER A 37 17.57 -5.96 -37.99
N ALA A 38 16.87 -6.74 -37.17
CA ALA A 38 16.81 -8.20 -37.26
C ALA A 38 15.95 -8.75 -36.13
N ALA A 39 14.78 -9.18 -36.50
CA ALA A 39 13.91 -10.04 -35.68
C ALA A 39 14.48 -11.46 -35.71
N THR A 40 14.67 -12.05 -34.53
CA THR A 40 14.72 -13.50 -34.37
C THR A 40 13.49 -13.95 -33.62
N ALA A 41 12.67 -14.72 -34.31
CA ALA A 41 11.45 -15.33 -33.80
C ALA A 41 11.79 -16.44 -32.79
N SER A 42 11.19 -16.42 -31.63
CA SER A 42 11.12 -17.55 -30.70
C SER A 42 9.83 -18.35 -30.94
N PRO A 43 9.85 -19.69 -30.77
CA PRO A 43 8.77 -20.57 -31.21
C PRO A 43 7.55 -20.49 -30.29
N GLN A 44 6.40 -20.42 -30.91
CA GLN A 44 5.08 -20.56 -30.28
C GLN A 44 4.87 -22.00 -29.80
N THR A 45 4.65 -22.15 -28.51
CA THR A 45 4.13 -23.39 -27.94
C THR A 45 2.61 -23.39 -28.07
N THR A 46 2.08 -24.27 -28.88
CA THR A 46 0.65 -24.54 -29.05
C THR A 46 0.10 -25.22 -27.82
N VAL A 47 -0.96 -24.62 -27.24
CA VAL A 47 -1.79 -25.24 -26.18
C VAL A 47 -2.90 -26.01 -26.87
N PRO A 48 -3.16 -27.30 -26.52
CA PRO A 48 -4.26 -28.06 -27.10
C PRO A 48 -5.61 -27.67 -26.48
N GLU A 49 -6.65 -27.67 -27.32
CA GLU A 49 -8.05 -27.51 -26.93
C GLU A 49 -8.54 -28.67 -26.04
N PRO A 50 -9.51 -28.44 -25.12
CA PRO A 50 -10.09 -29.52 -24.32
C PRO A 50 -11.19 -30.24 -25.07
N GLY A 51 -10.95 -31.52 -25.32
CA GLY A 51 -11.94 -32.44 -25.88
C GLY A 51 -13.03 -32.82 -24.86
N SER A 52 -14.19 -33.10 -25.42
CA SER A 52 -15.47 -33.52 -24.87
C SER A 52 -15.40 -34.58 -23.74
N GLN A 53 -16.24 -34.36 -22.71
CA GLN A 53 -16.49 -35.31 -21.62
C GLN A 53 -17.37 -36.50 -22.10
N PRO A 54 -17.12 -37.70 -21.58
CA PRO A 54 -18.12 -38.78 -21.56
C PRO A 54 -18.85 -38.83 -20.21
N THR A 55 -20.16 -38.88 -20.29
CA THR A 55 -21.10 -39.18 -19.21
C THR A 55 -20.94 -40.63 -18.74
N GLY A 56 -20.63 -40.83 -17.47
CA GLY A 56 -20.64 -42.15 -16.87
C GLY A 56 -20.58 -42.06 -15.34
N THR A 57 -21.73 -42.28 -14.71
CA THR A 57 -21.87 -42.43 -13.26
C THR A 57 -21.29 -43.77 -12.78
N PRO A 58 -20.40 -43.82 -11.81
CA PRO A 58 -20.15 -45.02 -11.01
C PRO A 58 -20.74 -44.92 -9.61
N ARG A 59 -21.46 -45.93 -9.28
CA ARG A 59 -22.06 -46.24 -7.98
C ARG A 59 -20.97 -46.52 -6.97
N LEU A 60 -20.99 -45.79 -5.82
CA LEU A 60 -20.09 -46.00 -4.68
C LEU A 60 -20.47 -47.24 -3.92
N THR A 61 -19.58 -48.22 -3.90
CA THR A 61 -19.55 -49.30 -2.91
C THR A 61 -18.65 -48.86 -1.74
N ALA A 62 -19.19 -48.97 -0.54
CA ALA A 62 -18.48 -48.69 0.70
C ALA A 62 -17.39 -49.76 0.95
N GLY A 63 -16.13 -49.33 0.81
CA GLY A 63 -14.98 -50.11 1.25
C GLY A 63 -14.37 -49.44 2.48
N THR A 64 -14.39 -50.12 3.62
CA THR A 64 -13.70 -49.75 4.85
C THR A 64 -12.19 -49.74 4.61
N ALA A 65 -11.60 -48.54 4.46
CA ALA A 65 -10.16 -48.36 4.44
C ALA A 65 -9.67 -48.02 5.85
N THR A 66 -9.01 -49.01 6.47
CA THR A 66 -8.20 -48.80 7.68
C THR A 66 -7.06 -47.85 7.35
N ALA A 67 -7.12 -46.63 7.88
CA ALA A 67 -6.06 -45.66 7.78
C ALA A 67 -4.87 -46.08 8.67
N SER A 68 -3.84 -46.67 8.08
CA SER A 68 -2.53 -46.76 8.68
C SER A 68 -1.90 -45.38 8.80
N SER A 69 -1.95 -44.79 9.98
CA SER A 69 -1.21 -43.57 10.30
C SER A 69 0.27 -43.87 10.42
N THR A 70 1.02 -43.74 9.32
CA THR A 70 2.47 -43.68 9.36
C THR A 70 2.89 -42.39 10.06
N ARG A 71 3.16 -42.47 11.35
CA ARG A 71 3.84 -41.38 12.09
C ARG A 71 5.22 -41.21 11.49
N ILE A 72 5.44 -40.17 10.74
CA ILE A 72 6.76 -39.66 10.41
C ILE A 72 7.35 -39.13 11.71
N ALA A 73 8.16 -39.94 12.38
CA ALA A 73 8.98 -39.50 13.49
C ALA A 73 10.10 -38.62 12.94
N ALA A 74 9.85 -37.30 12.87
CA ALA A 74 10.91 -36.31 12.71
C ALA A 74 11.39 -35.90 14.09
N SER A 75 12.17 -36.73 14.71
CA SER A 75 12.97 -36.36 15.87
C SER A 75 14.33 -35.86 15.40
N SER A 76 14.40 -34.56 15.05
CA SER A 76 15.63 -33.80 15.16
C SER A 76 15.43 -32.84 16.34
N THR A 77 15.89 -33.20 17.50
CA THR A 77 16.09 -32.34 18.64
C THR A 77 17.10 -31.25 18.27
N VAL A 78 16.61 -30.16 17.60
CA VAL A 78 17.37 -28.95 17.52
C VAL A 78 17.33 -28.34 18.92
N THR A 79 18.42 -28.54 19.67
CA THR A 79 18.61 -27.94 20.99
C THR A 79 18.54 -26.44 20.86
N GLY A 80 17.39 -25.87 21.25
CA GLY A 80 17.19 -24.42 21.29
C GLY A 80 18.18 -23.80 22.28
N TYR A 81 18.89 -22.77 21.84
CA TYR A 81 19.76 -21.99 22.75
C TYR A 81 18.95 -21.43 23.90
N PRO A 82 19.51 -21.32 25.12
CA PRO A 82 18.86 -20.67 26.24
C PRO A 82 18.43 -19.24 25.89
N SER A 83 17.28 -18.78 26.38
CA SER A 83 16.77 -17.42 26.11
C SER A 83 17.72 -16.30 26.54
N ALA A 84 18.59 -16.57 27.51
CA ALA A 84 19.70 -15.70 27.90
C ALA A 84 20.70 -15.48 26.76
N THR A 85 21.07 -16.53 26.05
CA THR A 85 21.98 -16.45 24.89
C THR A 85 21.39 -15.62 23.75
N LEU A 86 20.07 -15.75 23.48
CA LEU A 86 19.39 -14.93 22.48
C LEU A 86 19.47 -13.45 22.85
N ARG A 87 19.23 -13.08 24.10
CA ARG A 87 19.31 -11.69 24.57
C ARG A 87 20.71 -11.10 24.41
N THR A 88 21.74 -11.85 24.82
CA THR A 88 23.15 -11.43 24.68
C THR A 88 23.50 -11.20 23.20
N ARG A 89 23.14 -12.12 22.32
CA ARG A 89 23.42 -11.98 20.88
C ARG A 89 22.68 -10.79 20.24
N LEU A 90 21.41 -10.59 20.55
CA LEU A 90 20.65 -9.40 20.07
C LEU A 90 21.27 -8.10 20.57
N THR A 91 21.70 -8.04 21.82
CA THR A 91 22.36 -6.87 22.40
C THR A 91 23.66 -6.54 21.69
N ALA A 92 24.54 -7.53 21.53
CA ALA A 92 25.82 -7.35 20.84
C ALA A 92 25.64 -6.88 19.38
N ARG A 93 24.76 -7.56 18.63
CA ARG A 93 24.53 -7.26 17.21
C ARG A 93 23.79 -5.95 16.94
N SER A 94 23.05 -5.45 17.91
CA SER A 94 22.35 -4.16 17.78
C SER A 94 23.23 -2.95 18.04
N GLY A 95 24.42 -3.11 18.67
CA GLY A 95 25.33 -1.99 19.03
C GLY A 95 25.71 -1.11 17.85
N SER A 96 25.94 -1.69 16.70
CA SER A 96 26.33 -0.96 15.48
C SER A 96 25.21 -0.13 14.84
N LEU A 97 23.97 -0.20 15.35
CA LEU A 97 22.80 0.55 14.84
C LEU A 97 22.48 1.82 15.65
N ASP A 98 23.12 1.99 16.85
CA ASP A 98 22.97 3.20 17.68
C ASP A 98 23.45 4.49 16.94
N PRO A 99 23.03 5.68 17.39
CA PRO A 99 22.27 5.96 18.63
C PRO A 99 20.75 5.96 18.48
N THR A 100 20.19 5.85 17.28
CA THR A 100 18.76 6.05 17.01
C THR A 100 18.05 4.76 16.65
N PHE A 101 18.53 3.66 17.18
CA PHE A 101 17.92 2.35 17.04
C PHE A 101 16.85 2.10 18.11
N GLY A 102 15.71 1.52 17.69
CA GLY A 102 14.69 0.95 18.55
C GLY A 102 14.45 -0.51 18.19
N GLY A 103 14.57 -1.40 19.17
CA GLY A 103 14.35 -2.83 18.96
C GLY A 103 13.54 -3.47 20.08
N ARG A 104 12.64 -4.41 19.70
CA ARG A 104 11.89 -5.24 20.63
C ARG A 104 11.59 -6.61 20.02
N VAL A 105 11.69 -7.65 20.84
CA VAL A 105 11.32 -9.01 20.53
C VAL A 105 10.39 -9.54 21.62
N LEU A 106 9.27 -10.13 21.20
CA LEU A 106 8.27 -10.77 22.06
C LEU A 106 8.14 -12.24 21.66
N ASN A 107 7.78 -13.11 22.58
CA ASN A 107 7.16 -14.37 22.21
C ASN A 107 5.81 -14.06 21.54
N ALA A 108 5.62 -14.45 20.29
CA ALA A 108 4.45 -14.04 19.51
C ALA A 108 3.13 -14.62 20.05
N ALA A 109 3.18 -15.82 20.62
CA ALA A 109 2.02 -16.51 21.15
C ALA A 109 1.57 -15.95 22.51
N SER A 110 2.51 -15.63 23.42
CA SER A 110 2.19 -15.15 24.76
C SER A 110 2.22 -13.62 24.91
N GLY A 111 2.88 -12.91 23.99
CA GLY A 111 3.14 -11.47 24.10
C GLY A 111 4.23 -11.10 25.13
N ARG A 112 4.85 -12.07 25.82
CA ARG A 112 5.91 -11.81 26.81
C ARG A 112 7.18 -11.29 26.15
N ALA A 113 7.78 -10.28 26.78
CA ALA A 113 9.03 -9.68 26.29
C ALA A 113 10.19 -10.68 26.38
N VAL A 114 10.92 -10.83 25.28
CA VAL A 114 12.14 -11.60 25.17
C VAL A 114 13.36 -10.69 25.23
N TRP A 115 13.32 -9.57 24.49
CA TRP A 115 14.41 -8.60 24.43
C TRP A 115 13.91 -7.19 24.08
N THR A 116 14.65 -6.19 24.54
CA THR A 116 14.32 -4.79 24.27
C THR A 116 15.60 -3.91 24.29
N ARG A 117 15.66 -2.93 23.38
CA ARG A 117 16.71 -1.88 23.36
C ARG A 117 16.14 -0.62 22.73
N GLY A 118 16.12 0.51 23.47
CA GLY A 118 15.56 1.77 22.97
C GLY A 118 14.13 1.66 22.45
N SER A 119 13.35 0.70 22.95
CA SER A 119 12.09 0.28 22.33
C SER A 119 10.99 1.32 22.43
N THR A 120 11.00 2.20 23.43
CA THR A 120 10.00 3.26 23.64
C THR A 120 10.32 4.55 22.89
N ARG A 121 11.52 4.62 22.27
CA ARG A 121 11.97 5.79 21.52
C ARG A 121 11.02 6.08 20.36
N ALA A 122 10.64 7.37 20.20
CA ALA A 122 9.87 7.84 19.07
C ALA A 122 10.71 7.82 17.79
N VAL A 123 10.33 7.01 16.83
CA VAL A 123 11.04 6.81 15.56
C VAL A 123 10.08 6.95 14.37
N LEU A 124 10.61 7.26 13.19
CA LEU A 124 9.89 7.20 11.94
C LEU A 124 9.67 5.73 11.56
N PRO A 125 8.43 5.30 11.31
CA PRO A 125 8.11 3.92 10.96
C PRO A 125 8.50 3.54 9.52
N ALA A 126 8.58 4.51 8.62
CA ALA A 126 8.52 4.26 7.18
C ALA A 126 7.37 3.30 6.84
N SER A 127 7.48 2.48 5.81
CA SER A 127 6.39 1.60 5.36
C SER A 127 5.96 0.50 6.35
N THR A 128 6.58 0.37 7.54
CA THR A 128 6.01 -0.48 8.60
C THR A 128 4.69 0.08 9.15
N ALA A 129 4.39 1.37 8.94
CA ALA A 129 3.09 1.99 9.21
C ALA A 129 1.93 1.27 8.51
N LYS A 130 2.17 0.64 7.36
CA LYS A 130 1.17 -0.11 6.61
C LYS A 130 0.56 -1.29 7.39
N ILE A 131 1.24 -1.80 8.42
CA ILE A 131 0.67 -2.80 9.32
C ILE A 131 -0.54 -2.20 10.07
N THR A 132 -0.43 -0.95 10.54
CA THR A 132 -1.55 -0.22 11.16
C THR A 132 -2.68 0.02 10.17
N THR A 133 -2.35 0.46 8.97
CA THR A 133 -3.35 0.73 7.90
C THR A 133 -4.11 -0.54 7.53
N ALA A 134 -3.40 -1.66 7.35
CA ALA A 134 -4.00 -2.96 7.06
C ALA A 134 -4.96 -3.41 8.19
N LEU A 135 -4.52 -3.32 9.44
CA LEU A 135 -5.38 -3.62 10.59
C LEU A 135 -6.63 -2.73 10.58
N THR A 136 -6.46 -1.41 10.42
CA THR A 136 -7.57 -0.45 10.42
C THR A 136 -8.61 -0.76 9.34
N ALA A 137 -8.16 -1.06 8.13
CA ALA A 137 -9.06 -1.40 7.02
C ALA A 137 -9.80 -2.72 7.28
N LEU A 138 -9.10 -3.77 7.73
CA LEU A 138 -9.70 -5.08 8.02
C LEU A 138 -10.70 -5.02 9.17
N GLU A 139 -10.40 -4.26 10.23
CA GLU A 139 -11.32 -4.05 11.37
C GLU A 139 -12.58 -3.27 10.97
N THR A 140 -12.45 -2.35 10.02
CA THR A 140 -13.56 -1.49 9.60
C THR A 140 -14.49 -2.16 8.61
N PHE A 141 -13.94 -2.93 7.67
CA PHE A 141 -14.70 -3.48 6.55
C PHE A 141 -14.88 -5.01 6.59
N GLY A 142 -14.00 -5.71 7.29
CA GLY A 142 -13.85 -7.16 7.16
C GLY A 142 -13.08 -7.59 5.92
N PRO A 143 -12.51 -8.83 5.91
CA PRO A 143 -11.61 -9.30 4.86
C PRO A 143 -12.27 -9.47 3.48
N ASN A 144 -13.59 -9.68 3.44
CA ASN A 144 -14.35 -9.97 2.21
C ASN A 144 -14.94 -8.73 1.54
N HIS A 145 -14.70 -7.54 2.08
CA HIS A 145 -15.19 -6.29 1.48
C HIS A 145 -14.64 -6.11 0.06
N ARG A 146 -15.47 -5.50 -0.82
CA ARG A 146 -15.10 -5.15 -2.20
C ARG A 146 -15.51 -3.73 -2.52
N TYR A 147 -14.62 -2.98 -3.12
CA TYR A 147 -14.91 -1.65 -3.67
C TYR A 147 -15.67 -1.76 -4.99
N ARG A 148 -16.40 -0.68 -5.35
CA ARG A 148 -17.20 -0.64 -6.59
C ARG A 148 -17.00 0.70 -7.30
N THR A 149 -16.45 0.69 -8.50
CA THR A 149 -16.51 1.85 -9.40
C THR A 149 -17.78 1.74 -10.22
N ILE A 150 -18.65 2.75 -10.18
CA ILE A 150 -20.00 2.66 -10.73
C ILE A 150 -20.21 3.78 -11.76
N VAL A 151 -20.88 3.43 -12.86
CA VAL A 151 -21.38 4.43 -13.82
C VAL A 151 -22.89 4.57 -13.63
N PHE A 152 -23.31 5.81 -13.41
CA PHE A 152 -24.71 6.19 -13.28
C PHE A 152 -25.15 7.10 -14.44
N ARG A 153 -26.45 7.21 -14.65
CA ARG A 153 -27.16 8.28 -15.36
C ARG A 153 -28.31 8.76 -14.49
N THR A 154 -29.02 9.79 -14.88
CA THR A 154 -30.30 10.20 -14.25
C THR A 154 -31.44 10.11 -15.23
N LYS A 155 -32.68 10.15 -14.72
CA LYS A 155 -33.88 10.25 -15.58
C LYS A 155 -33.93 11.59 -16.30
N ALA A 156 -33.65 12.68 -15.57
CA ALA A 156 -33.68 14.05 -16.09
C ALA A 156 -32.60 14.31 -17.14
N SER A 157 -31.45 13.63 -17.06
CA SER A 157 -30.32 13.83 -17.97
C SER A 157 -29.79 12.50 -18.52
N PRO A 158 -30.53 11.83 -19.43
CA PRO A 158 -30.17 10.50 -19.93
C PRO A 158 -28.86 10.48 -20.74
N ARG A 159 -28.38 11.67 -21.18
CA ARG A 159 -27.10 11.86 -21.87
C ARG A 159 -25.93 12.14 -20.95
N THR A 160 -26.16 12.38 -19.64
CA THR A 160 -25.09 12.62 -18.69
C THR A 160 -24.74 11.32 -17.95
N LEU A 161 -23.47 10.90 -18.06
CA LEU A 161 -22.90 9.73 -17.39
C LEU A 161 -22.04 10.19 -16.20
N TYR A 162 -22.23 9.56 -15.05
CA TYR A 162 -21.47 9.83 -13.85
C TYR A 162 -20.58 8.62 -13.53
N LEU A 163 -19.26 8.78 -13.68
CA LEU A 163 -18.26 7.80 -13.26
C LEU A 163 -17.90 8.07 -11.79
N GLN A 164 -18.49 7.28 -10.88
CA GLN A 164 -18.28 7.47 -9.45
C GLN A 164 -17.19 6.54 -8.90
N GLY A 165 -16.17 7.14 -8.27
CA GLY A 165 -15.10 6.45 -7.57
C GLY A 165 -15.49 6.11 -6.14
N SER A 166 -15.08 4.93 -5.67
CA SER A 166 -15.26 4.46 -4.30
C SER A 166 -13.96 4.40 -3.50
N GLY A 167 -12.85 4.90 -4.04
CA GLY A 167 -11.53 4.75 -3.44
C GLY A 167 -10.93 3.37 -3.68
N ASP A 168 -11.34 2.66 -4.74
CA ASP A 168 -10.73 1.40 -5.18
C ASP A 168 -9.32 1.65 -5.72
N PRO A 169 -8.25 1.24 -5.02
CA PRO A 169 -6.89 1.44 -5.50
C PRO A 169 -6.46 0.44 -6.58
N THR A 170 -7.32 -0.57 -6.86
CA THR A 170 -7.00 -1.67 -7.78
C THR A 170 -7.66 -1.52 -9.14
N LEU A 171 -8.39 -0.42 -9.40
CA LEU A 171 -9.08 -0.18 -10.66
C LEU A 171 -8.09 -0.20 -11.83
N THR A 172 -8.38 -1.02 -12.84
CA THR A 172 -7.50 -1.18 -14.01
C THR A 172 -8.07 -0.53 -15.27
N SER A 173 -7.18 -0.21 -16.21
CA SER A 173 -7.57 0.18 -17.57
C SER A 173 -8.50 -0.83 -18.24
N ALA A 174 -8.27 -2.13 -18.03
CA ALA A 174 -9.14 -3.19 -18.58
C ALA A 174 -10.56 -3.12 -18.02
N GLN A 175 -10.70 -2.83 -16.71
CA GLN A 175 -12.01 -2.65 -16.09
C GLN A 175 -12.72 -1.40 -16.61
N LEU A 176 -12.02 -0.27 -16.78
CA LEU A 176 -12.60 0.94 -17.39
C LEU A 176 -13.02 0.72 -18.84
N ARG A 177 -12.26 -0.04 -19.64
CA ARG A 177 -12.67 -0.43 -21.00
C ARG A 177 -13.96 -1.24 -21.00
N ARG A 178 -14.06 -2.24 -20.13
CA ARG A 178 -15.29 -3.04 -19.99
C ARG A 178 -16.48 -2.18 -19.57
N LEU A 179 -16.30 -1.29 -18.60
CA LEU A 179 -17.35 -0.33 -18.21
C LEU A 179 -17.79 0.53 -19.38
N ALA A 180 -16.86 1.08 -20.16
CA ALA A 180 -17.17 1.92 -21.32
C ALA A 180 -17.94 1.15 -22.39
N ALA A 181 -17.60 -0.11 -22.68
CA ALA A 181 -18.31 -0.94 -23.65
C ALA A 181 -19.76 -1.20 -23.22
N VAL A 182 -19.99 -1.58 -21.95
CA VAL A 182 -21.35 -1.80 -21.41
C VAL A 182 -22.18 -0.52 -21.46
N VAL A 183 -21.60 0.61 -21.06
CA VAL A 183 -22.28 1.91 -21.05
C VAL A 183 -22.59 2.41 -22.44
N ALA A 184 -21.69 2.21 -23.41
CA ALA A 184 -21.93 2.59 -24.81
C ALA A 184 -23.06 1.74 -25.43
N LYS A 185 -23.11 0.44 -25.13
CA LYS A 185 -24.20 -0.44 -25.55
C LYS A 185 -25.55 0.03 -24.99
N ASP A 186 -25.65 0.32 -23.69
CA ASP A 186 -26.86 0.85 -23.04
C ASP A 186 -27.31 2.18 -23.66
N ALA A 187 -26.37 3.12 -23.86
CA ALA A 187 -26.68 4.42 -24.45
C ALA A 187 -27.23 4.30 -25.87
N LYS A 188 -26.58 3.49 -26.70
CA LYS A 188 -27.05 3.21 -28.10
C LYS A 188 -28.41 2.58 -28.14
N ALA A 189 -28.72 1.63 -27.27
CA ALA A 189 -30.03 0.98 -27.18
C ALA A 189 -31.14 1.99 -26.83
N ARG A 190 -30.80 3.10 -26.18
CA ARG A 190 -31.70 4.23 -25.87
C ARG A 190 -31.69 5.34 -26.95
N GLY A 191 -31.04 5.12 -28.09
CA GLY A 191 -30.94 6.10 -29.17
C GLY A 191 -29.96 7.26 -28.88
N VAL A 192 -29.15 7.16 -27.80
CA VAL A 192 -28.19 8.20 -27.41
C VAL A 192 -26.88 8.03 -28.17
N ARG A 193 -26.49 9.04 -28.96
CA ARG A 193 -25.27 9.02 -29.78
C ARG A 193 -24.14 9.89 -29.22
N SER A 194 -24.44 10.78 -28.27
CA SER A 194 -23.47 11.68 -27.65
C SER A 194 -23.79 11.87 -26.18
N VAL A 195 -22.76 11.87 -25.32
CA VAL A 195 -22.89 11.99 -23.87
C VAL A 195 -21.95 13.04 -23.27
N TYR A 196 -22.30 13.48 -22.07
CA TYR A 196 -21.42 14.21 -21.17
C TYR A 196 -20.89 13.24 -20.10
N VAL A 197 -19.60 13.18 -19.90
CA VAL A 197 -19.00 12.41 -18.80
C VAL A 197 -18.78 13.33 -17.61
N ARG A 198 -19.23 12.92 -16.45
CA ARG A 198 -18.99 13.56 -15.16
C ARG A 198 -18.26 12.54 -14.28
N TYR A 199 -17.07 12.91 -13.76
CA TYR A 199 -16.39 12.06 -12.79
C TYR A 199 -16.67 12.57 -11.39
N ASP A 200 -17.08 11.64 -10.52
CA ASP A 200 -17.41 11.91 -9.13
C ASP A 200 -16.32 11.30 -8.23
N ASP A 201 -15.38 12.11 -7.82
CA ASP A 201 -14.32 11.79 -6.87
C ASP A 201 -14.45 12.50 -5.53
N TYR A 202 -15.64 13.03 -5.23
CA TYR A 202 -15.91 13.78 -4.01
C TYR A 202 -15.97 12.91 -2.74
N LEU A 203 -15.67 11.63 -2.84
CA LEU A 203 -15.50 10.77 -1.66
C LEU A 203 -14.41 11.34 -0.75
N PHE A 204 -13.29 11.78 -1.34
CA PHE A 204 -12.18 12.40 -0.64
C PHE A 204 -12.16 13.92 -0.88
N PRO A 205 -11.85 14.75 0.15
CA PRO A 205 -11.70 16.18 0.01
C PRO A 205 -10.34 16.56 -0.60
N GLU A 206 -10.20 17.85 -0.94
CA GLU A 206 -8.93 18.46 -1.34
C GLU A 206 -8.52 19.56 -0.34
N PRO A 207 -7.19 19.78 -0.11
CA PRO A 207 -6.05 19.06 -0.65
C PRO A 207 -5.91 17.69 -0.03
N THR A 208 -5.36 16.73 -0.79
CA THR A 208 -5.27 15.32 -0.40
C THR A 208 -3.84 14.86 -0.11
N ASN A 209 -2.94 15.79 0.20
CA ASN A 209 -1.57 15.49 0.64
C ASN A 209 -1.49 15.46 2.17
N ALA A 210 -0.82 14.45 2.73
CA ALA A 210 -0.63 14.36 4.17
C ALA A 210 0.43 15.33 4.69
N GLN A 211 0.26 15.77 5.94
CA GLN A 211 1.29 16.54 6.63
C GLN A 211 2.60 15.76 6.70
N GLY A 212 3.70 16.38 6.25
CA GLY A 212 5.04 15.78 6.29
C GLY A 212 5.39 14.94 5.06
N TRP A 213 4.55 14.91 4.01
CA TRP A 213 4.99 14.52 2.68
C TRP A 213 5.88 15.62 2.12
N LEU A 214 7.00 15.23 1.52
CA LEU A 214 7.91 16.18 0.87
C LEU A 214 7.46 16.43 -0.57
N PRO A 215 7.74 17.60 -1.16
CA PRO A 215 7.40 17.88 -2.56
C PRO A 215 7.93 16.83 -3.54
N GLU A 216 9.13 16.30 -3.29
CA GLU A 216 9.74 15.25 -4.11
C GLU A 216 9.08 13.88 -3.98
N ASP A 217 8.25 13.67 -2.96
CA ASP A 217 7.50 12.43 -2.79
C ASP A 217 6.27 12.37 -3.71
N VAL A 218 5.70 13.54 -4.05
CA VAL A 218 4.42 13.67 -4.78
C VAL A 218 4.68 14.18 -6.21
N PRO A 219 4.22 13.50 -7.26
CA PRO A 219 3.49 12.22 -7.26
C PRO A 219 4.42 10.99 -7.34
N ARG A 220 5.73 11.16 -7.23
CA ARG A 220 6.74 10.13 -7.52
C ARG A 220 6.54 8.82 -6.73
N TRP A 221 6.30 8.93 -5.44
CA TRP A 221 6.16 7.79 -4.51
C TRP A 221 4.74 7.59 -4.02
N VAL A 222 3.93 8.62 -4.05
CA VAL A 222 2.52 8.62 -3.67
C VAL A 222 1.79 9.71 -4.43
N ALA A 223 0.66 9.37 -5.06
CA ALA A 223 -0.20 10.36 -5.70
C ALA A 223 -1.03 11.12 -4.65
N PRO A 224 -1.49 12.35 -4.95
CA PRO A 224 -2.54 12.97 -4.16
C PRO A 224 -3.75 12.04 -4.06
N VAL A 225 -4.26 11.82 -2.84
CA VAL A 225 -5.28 10.79 -2.59
C VAL A 225 -6.60 11.16 -3.26
N ARG A 226 -7.05 10.33 -4.19
CA ARG A 226 -8.29 10.54 -4.96
C ARG A 226 -9.11 9.25 -5.05
N ALA A 227 -10.43 9.40 -5.24
CA ALA A 227 -11.35 8.27 -5.28
C ALA A 227 -11.30 7.45 -6.58
N LEU A 228 -10.66 7.96 -7.62
CA LEU A 228 -10.46 7.30 -8.91
C LEU A 228 -8.96 7.27 -9.24
N VAL A 229 -8.40 6.07 -9.28
CA VAL A 229 -7.01 5.79 -9.69
C VAL A 229 -7.06 4.60 -10.61
N ARG A 230 -6.35 4.60 -11.75
CA ARG A 230 -6.24 3.42 -12.60
C ARG A 230 -4.79 2.94 -12.72
N ASP A 231 -4.60 1.62 -12.78
CA ASP A 231 -3.30 0.97 -12.98
C ASP A 231 -2.21 1.47 -12.02
N GLN A 232 -2.59 1.93 -10.83
CA GLN A 232 -1.65 2.46 -9.81
C GLN A 232 -0.75 3.60 -10.33
N ARG A 233 -1.26 4.43 -11.25
CA ARG A 233 -0.47 5.51 -11.85
C ARG A 233 -0.29 6.66 -10.88
N ASN A 234 0.97 6.99 -10.60
CA ASN A 234 1.33 8.15 -9.79
C ASN A 234 1.28 9.44 -10.63
N LEU A 235 0.15 10.11 -10.57
CA LEU A 235 -0.12 11.35 -11.31
C LEU A 235 -0.65 12.42 -10.36
N SER A 236 -0.47 13.69 -10.71
CA SER A 236 -1.01 14.82 -9.93
C SER A 236 -2.54 14.82 -9.88
N ASN A 237 -3.21 14.27 -10.90
CA ASN A 237 -4.65 14.11 -10.92
C ASN A 237 -5.07 12.76 -11.53
N THR A 238 -5.14 11.75 -10.70
CA THR A 238 -5.50 10.38 -11.09
C THR A 238 -6.96 10.26 -11.50
N SER A 239 -7.86 11.11 -10.96
CA SER A 239 -9.28 11.10 -11.31
C SER A 239 -9.52 11.61 -12.74
N VAL A 240 -8.82 12.66 -13.15
CA VAL A 240 -8.86 13.16 -14.54
C VAL A 240 -8.32 12.10 -15.49
N ASP A 241 -7.21 11.45 -15.15
CA ASP A 241 -6.63 10.39 -15.97
C ASP A 241 -7.62 9.22 -16.17
N ALA A 242 -8.24 8.73 -15.11
CA ALA A 242 -9.22 7.65 -15.17
C ALA A 242 -10.46 8.05 -16.00
N ALA A 243 -10.98 9.27 -15.79
CA ALA A 243 -12.15 9.78 -16.50
C ALA A 243 -11.87 10.02 -17.99
N THR A 244 -10.71 10.58 -18.34
CA THR A 244 -10.28 10.77 -19.74
C THR A 244 -10.12 9.42 -20.44
N TYR A 245 -9.53 8.44 -19.76
CA TYR A 245 -9.39 7.09 -20.31
C TYR A 245 -10.75 6.43 -20.54
N PHE A 246 -11.68 6.53 -19.59
CA PHE A 246 -13.04 6.04 -19.74
C PHE A 246 -13.75 6.71 -20.92
N SER A 247 -13.68 8.05 -21.04
CA SER A 247 -14.27 8.82 -22.13
C SER A 247 -13.74 8.40 -23.50
N ARG A 248 -12.42 8.21 -23.62
CA ARG A 248 -11.79 7.70 -24.84
C ARG A 248 -12.38 6.36 -25.26
N TYR A 249 -12.62 5.45 -24.32
CA TYR A 249 -13.16 4.14 -24.65
C TYR A 249 -14.67 4.12 -24.89
N LEU A 250 -15.42 5.12 -24.44
CA LEU A 250 -16.77 5.38 -24.94
C LEU A 250 -16.73 5.72 -26.43
N GLN A 251 -15.80 6.59 -26.86
CA GLN A 251 -15.62 6.97 -28.27
C GLN A 251 -15.17 5.76 -29.13
N VAL A 252 -14.23 4.95 -28.66
CA VAL A 252 -13.82 3.70 -29.33
C VAL A 252 -15.03 2.76 -29.53
N ASN A 253 -15.99 2.75 -28.61
CA ASN A 253 -17.22 2.01 -28.70
C ASN A 253 -18.33 2.78 -29.47
N GLY A 254 -17.99 3.84 -30.22
CA GLY A 254 -18.89 4.58 -31.10
C GLY A 254 -19.92 5.46 -30.37
N LEU A 255 -19.63 5.93 -29.17
CA LEU A 255 -20.44 6.88 -28.41
C LEU A 255 -19.67 8.21 -28.27
N ALA A 256 -20.11 9.26 -28.95
CA ALA A 256 -19.44 10.56 -28.88
C ALA A 256 -19.44 11.10 -27.45
N VAL A 257 -18.34 11.73 -27.02
CA VAL A 257 -18.21 12.39 -25.72
C VAL A 257 -18.04 13.90 -25.94
N ALA A 258 -19.04 14.67 -25.52
CA ALA A 258 -19.06 16.12 -25.69
C ALA A 258 -18.16 16.84 -24.67
N SER A 259 -18.09 16.36 -23.45
CA SER A 259 -17.17 16.88 -22.42
C SER A 259 -16.92 15.86 -21.30
N THR A 260 -15.78 16.03 -20.61
CA THR A 260 -15.44 15.29 -19.41
C THR A 260 -15.10 16.29 -18.30
N GLN A 261 -15.88 16.32 -17.23
CA GLN A 261 -15.78 17.30 -16.16
C GLN A 261 -16.06 16.68 -14.78
N ARG A 262 -15.60 17.33 -13.72
CA ARG A 262 -15.87 16.93 -12.33
C ARG A 262 -17.29 17.35 -11.92
N ALA A 263 -18.07 16.41 -11.39
CA ALA A 263 -19.38 16.72 -10.81
C ALA A 263 -19.83 15.62 -9.85
N ARG A 264 -20.64 15.97 -8.85
CA ARG A 264 -21.28 15.00 -7.96
C ARG A 264 -22.36 14.21 -8.67
N THR A 265 -22.44 12.93 -8.38
CA THR A 265 -23.55 12.06 -8.82
C THR A 265 -24.84 12.48 -8.10
N PRO A 266 -25.91 12.85 -8.81
CA PRO A 266 -27.20 13.22 -8.22
C PRO A 266 -27.86 12.08 -7.43
N SER A 267 -28.87 12.40 -6.62
CA SER A 267 -29.62 11.42 -5.82
C SER A 267 -30.57 10.54 -6.66
N ASP A 268 -31.14 11.08 -7.75
CA ASP A 268 -32.07 10.41 -8.69
C ASP A 268 -31.35 9.50 -9.71
N ARG A 269 -30.17 9.01 -9.33
CA ARG A 269 -29.27 8.22 -10.17
C ARG A 269 -29.81 6.82 -10.47
N ILE A 270 -29.59 6.39 -11.71
CA ILE A 270 -29.84 5.04 -12.20
C ILE A 270 -28.49 4.40 -12.51
N LYS A 271 -28.22 3.24 -11.92
CA LYS A 271 -26.99 2.47 -12.19
C LYS A 271 -27.04 1.88 -13.59
N VAL A 272 -25.99 2.12 -14.38
CA VAL A 272 -25.82 1.57 -15.74
C VAL A 272 -24.85 0.39 -15.71
N ALA A 273 -23.68 0.56 -15.07
CA ALA A 273 -22.64 -0.46 -15.01
C ALA A 273 -21.82 -0.32 -13.72
N ASN A 274 -21.14 -1.38 -13.34
CA ASN A 274 -20.15 -1.30 -12.24
C ASN A 274 -18.97 -2.25 -12.49
N SER A 275 -17.82 -1.87 -11.93
CA SER A 275 -16.65 -2.73 -11.74
C SER A 275 -16.50 -3.05 -10.25
N ILE A 276 -16.03 -4.25 -9.94
CA ILE A 276 -15.85 -4.73 -8.56
C ILE A 276 -14.36 -5.06 -8.37
N SER A 277 -13.79 -4.62 -7.25
CA SER A 277 -12.40 -4.92 -6.87
C SER A 277 -12.22 -6.38 -6.45
N PRO A 278 -10.97 -6.88 -6.30
CA PRO A 278 -10.67 -8.02 -5.44
C PRO A 278 -11.22 -7.83 -4.03
N VAL A 279 -11.28 -8.90 -3.22
CA VAL A 279 -11.60 -8.79 -1.80
C VAL A 279 -10.53 -8.01 -1.04
N LEU A 280 -10.90 -7.35 0.05
CA LEU A 280 -10.00 -6.50 0.82
C LEU A 280 -8.76 -7.26 1.33
N SER A 281 -8.90 -8.53 1.70
CA SER A 281 -7.75 -9.35 2.11
C SER A 281 -6.68 -9.47 1.01
N THR A 282 -7.09 -9.59 -0.26
CA THR A 282 -6.16 -9.58 -1.41
C THR A 282 -5.51 -8.21 -1.59
N ILE A 283 -6.28 -7.12 -1.49
CA ILE A 283 -5.76 -5.75 -1.59
C ILE A 283 -4.74 -5.47 -0.48
N VAL A 284 -5.03 -5.88 0.75
CA VAL A 284 -4.11 -5.79 1.89
C VAL A 284 -2.86 -6.63 1.66
N ALA A 285 -2.99 -7.85 1.16
CA ALA A 285 -1.86 -8.72 0.86
C ALA A 285 -0.91 -8.07 -0.17
N ASP A 286 -1.44 -7.55 -1.27
CA ASP A 286 -0.66 -6.86 -2.30
C ASP A 286 0.02 -5.60 -1.74
N MET A 287 -0.71 -4.78 -0.97
CA MET A 287 -0.17 -3.60 -0.29
C MET A 287 1.02 -3.95 0.61
N LEU A 288 0.91 -5.03 1.38
CA LEU A 288 1.97 -5.44 2.32
C LEU A 288 3.16 -6.04 1.59
N ARG A 289 2.93 -6.88 0.58
CA ARG A 289 3.96 -7.63 -0.15
C ARG A 289 4.91 -6.73 -0.91
N VAL A 290 4.38 -5.81 -1.73
CA VAL A 290 5.19 -4.91 -2.55
C VAL A 290 5.25 -3.48 -2.03
N SER A 291 4.64 -3.24 -0.85
CA SER A 291 4.70 -1.95 -0.15
C SER A 291 4.01 -0.78 -0.88
N GLN A 292 2.86 -1.02 -1.52
CA GLN A 292 2.13 0.00 -2.28
C GLN A 292 1.65 1.16 -1.39
N ASN A 293 2.07 2.37 -1.75
CA ASN A 293 1.75 3.58 -0.98
C ASN A 293 0.32 4.04 -1.23
N ASP A 294 -0.08 4.14 -2.49
CA ASP A 294 -1.43 4.61 -2.87
C ASP A 294 -2.53 3.68 -2.34
N TYR A 295 -2.26 2.36 -2.27
CA TYR A 295 -3.17 1.42 -1.60
C TYR A 295 -3.35 1.78 -0.13
N ALA A 296 -2.24 2.05 0.56
CA ALA A 296 -2.29 2.37 1.98
C ALA A 296 -3.09 3.65 2.26
N GLU A 297 -2.91 4.67 1.44
CA GLU A 297 -3.67 5.91 1.61
C GLU A 297 -5.16 5.72 1.31
N ALA A 298 -5.49 5.05 0.21
CA ALA A 298 -6.88 4.76 -0.13
C ALA A 298 -7.59 3.93 0.96
N LEU A 299 -6.91 2.92 1.51
CA LEU A 299 -7.43 2.08 2.59
C LEU A 299 -7.63 2.88 3.88
N LEU A 300 -6.68 3.73 4.26
CA LEU A 300 -6.80 4.58 5.45
C LEU A 300 -8.00 5.53 5.31
N TRP A 301 -8.11 6.22 4.17
CA TRP A 301 -9.18 7.18 3.92
C TRP A 301 -10.54 6.51 3.88
N THR A 302 -10.69 5.43 3.13
CA THR A 302 -11.97 4.71 3.02
C THR A 302 -12.40 4.13 4.36
N ALA A 303 -11.48 3.58 5.15
CA ALA A 303 -11.78 3.06 6.48
C ALA A 303 -12.24 4.16 7.43
N GLY A 304 -11.55 5.31 7.48
CA GLY A 304 -11.96 6.44 8.31
C GLY A 304 -13.35 6.96 7.93
N ILE A 305 -13.62 7.15 6.64
CA ILE A 305 -14.93 7.59 6.14
C ILE A 305 -16.02 6.58 6.48
N LYS A 306 -15.77 5.29 6.29
CA LYS A 306 -16.73 4.21 6.63
C LYS A 306 -17.07 4.20 8.11
N ALA A 307 -16.09 4.52 8.96
CA ALA A 307 -16.29 4.62 10.41
C ALA A 307 -16.96 5.94 10.86
N GLY A 308 -17.33 6.82 9.94
CA GLY A 308 -17.95 8.12 10.25
C GLY A 308 -16.95 9.19 10.71
N ALA A 309 -15.65 8.98 10.56
CA ALA A 309 -14.66 9.98 10.91
C ALA A 309 -14.78 11.24 10.01
N PRO A 310 -14.46 12.44 10.52
CA PRO A 310 -14.36 13.64 9.69
C PRO A 310 -13.48 13.39 8.47
N LYS A 311 -13.90 13.88 7.31
CA LYS A 311 -13.16 13.74 6.04
C LYS A 311 -11.95 14.66 5.99
N THR A 312 -11.04 14.49 6.94
CA THR A 312 -9.78 15.19 7.08
C THR A 312 -8.67 14.19 7.43
N TRP A 313 -7.42 14.54 7.18
CA TRP A 313 -6.28 13.71 7.61
C TRP A 313 -6.33 13.43 9.12
N ALA A 314 -6.65 14.42 9.94
CA ALA A 314 -6.77 14.24 11.40
C ALA A 314 -7.88 13.24 11.76
N GLY A 315 -9.03 13.30 11.07
CA GLY A 315 -10.14 12.38 11.31
C GLY A 315 -9.79 10.93 10.95
N VAL A 316 -9.28 10.69 9.75
CA VAL A 316 -8.98 9.32 9.28
C VAL A 316 -7.80 8.69 10.03
N THR A 317 -6.77 9.48 10.37
CA THR A 317 -5.65 9.00 11.20
C THR A 317 -6.05 8.83 12.67
N GLY A 318 -6.99 9.64 13.16
CA GLY A 318 -7.62 9.48 14.47
C GLY A 318 -8.37 8.16 14.58
N HIS A 319 -9.12 7.75 13.54
CA HIS A 319 -9.76 6.44 13.47
C HIS A 319 -8.73 5.29 13.55
N ALA A 320 -7.63 5.39 12.80
CA ALA A 320 -6.55 4.39 12.89
C ALA A 320 -5.95 4.32 14.30
N ARG A 321 -5.73 5.45 14.96
CA ARG A 321 -5.23 5.51 16.34
C ARG A 321 -6.21 4.86 17.32
N THR A 322 -7.54 5.13 17.17
CA THR A 322 -8.59 4.51 17.97
C THR A 322 -8.65 2.99 17.76
N THR A 323 -8.44 2.52 16.53
CA THR A 323 -8.38 1.09 16.22
C THR A 323 -7.21 0.42 16.94
N LEU A 324 -6.02 1.03 16.95
CA LEU A 324 -4.87 0.53 17.73
C LEU A 324 -5.20 0.47 19.23
N ALA A 325 -5.81 1.52 19.79
CA ALA A 325 -6.20 1.58 21.20
C ALA A 325 -7.15 0.46 21.59
N ARG A 326 -8.21 0.24 20.79
CA ARG A 326 -9.19 -0.85 21.01
C ARG A 326 -8.56 -2.24 21.01
N ARG A 327 -7.51 -2.41 20.23
CA ARG A 327 -6.73 -3.66 20.16
C ARG A 327 -5.68 -3.78 21.26
N GLY A 328 -5.59 -2.82 22.17
CA GLY A 328 -4.62 -2.83 23.27
C GLY A 328 -3.17 -2.58 22.83
N VAL A 329 -2.96 -1.97 21.67
CA VAL A 329 -1.61 -1.56 21.24
C VAL A 329 -1.18 -0.35 22.07
N PRO A 330 0.00 -0.38 22.71
CA PRO A 330 0.51 0.79 23.43
C PRO A 330 0.71 1.98 22.50
N LEU A 331 0.17 3.14 22.85
CA LEU A 331 0.17 4.33 22.00
C LEU A 331 1.23 5.37 22.38
N THR A 332 2.09 5.08 23.34
CA THR A 332 3.23 5.95 23.68
C THR A 332 4.11 6.17 22.45
N SER A 333 4.36 7.41 22.11
CA SER A 333 5.17 7.82 20.94
C SER A 333 4.52 7.45 19.58
N VAL A 334 3.22 7.16 19.52
CA VAL A 334 2.50 6.89 18.25
C VAL A 334 1.81 8.15 17.74
N VAL A 335 2.26 8.65 16.60
CA VAL A 335 1.65 9.72 15.81
C VAL A 335 1.45 9.22 14.40
N ILE A 336 0.21 9.20 13.93
CA ILE A 336 -0.16 8.76 12.58
C ILE A 336 -0.53 10.02 11.78
N ARG A 337 0.10 10.21 10.62
CA ARG A 337 -0.16 11.33 9.70
C ARG A 337 -0.59 10.87 8.32
N ASP A 338 -0.22 9.63 7.94
CA ASP A 338 -0.61 9.00 6.69
C ASP A 338 -0.76 7.48 6.86
N GLY A 339 -1.19 6.80 5.81
CA GLY A 339 -1.35 5.34 5.78
C GLY A 339 -0.11 4.60 5.31
N SER A 340 0.70 5.22 4.49
CA SER A 340 1.86 4.58 3.82
C SER A 340 3.14 4.58 4.65
N GLY A 341 3.28 5.58 5.53
CA GLY A 341 4.50 5.81 6.29
C GLY A 341 5.53 6.69 5.58
N ILE A 342 5.17 7.36 4.46
CA ILE A 342 6.03 8.33 3.79
C ILE A 342 6.21 9.58 4.65
N SER A 343 5.15 10.02 5.34
CA SER A 343 5.16 11.24 6.13
C SER A 343 6.32 11.28 7.14
N ARG A 344 7.13 12.33 7.03
CA ARG A 344 8.21 12.65 7.98
C ARG A 344 7.70 13.06 9.37
N SER A 345 6.39 13.28 9.49
CA SER A 345 5.72 13.62 10.74
C SER A 345 5.09 12.41 11.46
N ASN A 346 5.13 11.21 10.87
CA ASN A 346 4.79 9.98 11.56
C ASN A 346 5.76 9.69 12.72
N ARG A 347 5.24 9.09 13.79
CA ARG A 347 6.06 8.52 14.87
C ARG A 347 5.46 7.19 15.31
N THR A 348 6.33 6.27 15.66
CA THR A 348 6.00 5.01 16.34
C THR A 348 7.13 4.64 17.29
N SER A 349 6.99 3.53 17.99
CA SER A 349 8.08 2.93 18.74
C SER A 349 8.18 1.44 18.41
N ALA A 350 9.37 0.86 18.57
CA ALA A 350 9.52 -0.59 18.45
C ALA A 350 8.64 -1.33 19.48
N TYR A 351 8.35 -0.65 20.62
CA TYR A 351 7.45 -1.14 21.65
C TYR A 351 6.04 -1.35 21.10
N SER A 352 5.44 -0.31 20.49
CA SER A 352 4.11 -0.35 19.91
C SER A 352 4.02 -1.27 18.71
N LEU A 353 5.04 -1.22 17.83
CA LEU A 353 5.05 -1.99 16.58
C LEU A 353 5.17 -3.51 16.82
N ALA A 354 6.04 -3.94 17.74
CA ALA A 354 6.16 -5.36 18.09
C ALA A 354 4.91 -5.88 18.82
N ALA A 355 4.29 -5.05 19.68
CA ALA A 355 3.01 -5.37 20.30
C ALA A 355 1.91 -5.56 19.26
N LEU A 356 1.79 -4.65 18.28
CA LEU A 356 0.85 -4.74 17.16
C LEU A 356 1.04 -6.04 16.39
N VAL A 357 2.28 -6.40 16.01
CA VAL A 357 2.58 -7.65 15.30
C VAL A 357 2.18 -8.87 16.14
N SER A 358 2.46 -8.87 17.45
CA SER A 358 2.09 -9.96 18.36
C SER A 358 0.57 -10.11 18.49
N ILE A 359 -0.18 -9.00 18.56
CA ILE A 359 -1.64 -8.99 18.59
C ILE A 359 -2.21 -9.59 17.31
N ILE A 360 -1.73 -9.16 16.15
CA ILE A 360 -2.14 -9.71 14.84
C ILE A 360 -1.83 -11.21 14.75
N TYR A 361 -0.67 -11.64 15.24
CA TYR A 361 -0.29 -13.06 15.19
C TYR A 361 -1.16 -13.95 16.07
N ARG A 362 -1.62 -13.46 17.22
CA ARG A 362 -2.50 -14.18 18.16
C ARG A 362 -3.95 -14.26 17.70
N ASP A 363 -4.41 -13.31 16.91
CA ASP A 363 -5.76 -13.31 16.34
C ASP A 363 -5.82 -14.22 15.10
N PRO A 364 -6.55 -15.34 15.10
CA PRO A 364 -6.58 -16.28 13.98
C PRO A 364 -7.09 -15.64 12.68
N ALA A 365 -8.08 -14.74 12.76
CA ALA A 365 -8.66 -14.08 11.58
C ALA A 365 -7.65 -13.11 10.95
N LEU A 366 -6.98 -12.29 11.75
CA LEU A 366 -5.93 -11.38 11.26
C LEU A 366 -4.70 -12.16 10.79
N ARG A 367 -4.29 -13.18 11.54
CA ARG A 367 -3.15 -14.03 11.18
C ARG A 367 -3.33 -14.67 9.81
N SER A 368 -4.52 -15.17 9.50
CA SER A 368 -4.83 -15.78 8.20
C SER A 368 -4.66 -14.81 7.02
N VAL A 369 -4.86 -13.51 7.22
CA VAL A 369 -4.68 -12.49 6.18
C VAL A 369 -3.22 -12.00 6.13
N PHE A 370 -2.65 -11.59 7.27
CA PHE A 370 -1.31 -10.98 7.30
C PHE A 370 -0.19 -11.97 6.98
N PHE A 371 -0.34 -13.22 7.40
CA PHE A 371 0.68 -14.27 7.24
C PHE A 371 0.31 -15.29 6.14
N ALA A 372 -0.68 -14.97 5.30
CA ALA A 372 -0.89 -15.71 4.04
C ALA A 372 0.40 -15.67 3.19
N PRO A 373 0.71 -16.71 2.43
CA PRO A 373 1.93 -16.77 1.60
C PRO A 373 2.08 -15.61 0.60
N THR A 374 0.96 -14.97 0.24
CA THR A 374 0.89 -13.84 -0.69
C THR A 374 0.91 -12.47 -0.01
N ALA A 375 0.92 -12.40 1.33
CA ALA A 375 0.78 -11.13 2.07
C ALA A 375 2.13 -10.56 2.51
N LEU A 376 2.49 -10.67 3.80
CA LEU A 376 3.76 -10.15 4.27
C LEU A 376 4.94 -10.81 3.54
N PRO A 377 5.97 -10.03 3.14
CA PRO A 377 7.19 -10.55 2.55
C PRO A 377 7.86 -11.64 3.38
N ILE A 378 8.40 -12.65 2.70
CA ILE A 378 9.14 -13.78 3.30
C ILE A 378 10.62 -13.63 2.95
N ALA A 379 11.49 -13.71 3.96
CA ALA A 379 12.94 -13.59 3.82
C ALA A 379 13.50 -14.52 2.73
N GLY A 380 14.22 -13.94 1.77
CA GLY A 380 14.85 -14.63 0.65
C GLY A 380 13.88 -15.31 -0.32
N ARG A 381 12.54 -14.96 -0.29
CA ARG A 381 11.56 -15.68 -1.13
C ARG A 381 10.56 -14.77 -1.83
N THR A 382 9.98 -13.77 -1.14
CA THR A 382 8.89 -12.99 -1.73
C THR A 382 8.94 -11.50 -1.38
N GLY A 383 8.37 -10.68 -2.29
CA GLY A 383 8.12 -9.26 -2.07
C GLY A 383 9.39 -8.48 -1.72
N THR A 384 9.27 -7.49 -0.85
CA THR A 384 10.41 -6.63 -0.49
C THR A 384 11.52 -7.32 0.32
N LEU A 385 11.38 -8.58 0.65
CA LEU A 385 12.41 -9.42 1.28
C LEU A 385 13.00 -10.47 0.33
N GLU A 386 12.57 -10.55 -0.92
CA GLU A 386 12.98 -11.58 -1.89
C GLU A 386 14.51 -11.63 -2.08
N THR A 387 15.16 -10.48 -2.22
CA THR A 387 16.60 -10.36 -2.42
C THR A 387 17.38 -10.10 -1.13
N ARG A 388 16.74 -10.19 0.03
CA ARG A 388 17.37 -9.99 1.35
C ARG A 388 17.64 -11.35 2.01
N PHE A 389 18.46 -11.35 3.04
CA PHE A 389 18.91 -12.57 3.73
C PHE A 389 19.76 -13.51 2.85
N GLY A 390 20.30 -13.03 1.74
CA GLY A 390 21.06 -13.86 0.77
C GLY A 390 22.47 -14.23 1.22
N THR A 391 23.03 -13.59 2.26
CA THR A 391 24.40 -13.78 2.71
C THR A 391 24.48 -14.19 4.18
N ALA A 392 25.53 -14.94 4.53
CA ALA A 392 25.82 -15.28 5.93
C ALA A 392 26.08 -14.00 6.77
N PRO A 393 25.71 -13.99 8.06
CA PRO A 393 25.06 -15.07 8.79
C PRO A 393 23.52 -15.05 8.69
N ALA A 394 22.91 -14.08 7.94
CA ALA A 394 21.45 -13.96 7.88
C ALA A 394 20.77 -15.05 7.04
N SER A 395 21.50 -15.71 6.15
CA SER A 395 20.95 -16.69 5.19
C SER A 395 20.28 -17.90 5.84
N CYS A 396 20.64 -18.27 7.05
CA CYS A 396 19.98 -19.35 7.80
C CYS A 396 18.49 -19.05 8.10
N ALA A 397 18.09 -17.77 8.02
CA ALA A 397 16.72 -17.33 8.29
C ALA A 397 15.84 -17.22 7.02
N VAL A 398 16.35 -17.61 5.85
CA VAL A 398 15.56 -17.68 4.61
C VAL A 398 14.33 -18.56 4.84
N GLY A 399 13.15 -18.01 4.50
CA GLY A 399 11.86 -18.66 4.72
C GLY A 399 11.35 -18.66 6.17
N ARG A 400 12.17 -18.23 7.16
CA ARG A 400 11.80 -18.22 8.58
C ARG A 400 11.34 -16.86 9.10
N VAL A 401 11.69 -15.78 8.42
CA VAL A 401 11.28 -14.42 8.78
C VAL A 401 10.20 -13.96 7.81
N VAL A 402 9.07 -13.54 8.37
CA VAL A 402 7.93 -12.99 7.63
C VAL A 402 7.67 -11.60 8.19
N GLY A 403 7.77 -10.54 7.37
CA GLY A 403 7.65 -9.19 7.92
C GLY A 403 7.59 -8.06 6.89
N LYS A 404 7.09 -6.92 7.36
CA LYS A 404 7.02 -5.68 6.59
C LYS A 404 8.30 -4.89 6.70
N THR A 405 8.89 -4.55 5.56
CA THR A 405 10.02 -3.63 5.47
C THR A 405 9.58 -2.17 5.55
N GLY A 406 10.47 -1.31 6.03
CA GLY A 406 10.32 0.14 5.94
C GLY A 406 11.64 0.78 5.51
N SER A 407 11.59 1.68 4.53
CA SER A 407 12.76 2.44 4.07
C SER A 407 12.36 3.86 3.69
N LEU A 408 13.09 4.84 4.23
CA LEU A 408 13.19 6.20 3.73
C LEU A 408 14.69 6.50 3.57
N LYS A 409 15.05 7.68 3.09
CA LYS A 409 16.47 8.06 2.91
C LYS A 409 17.34 7.75 4.13
N ASP A 410 16.81 8.02 5.33
CA ASP A 410 17.49 7.89 6.61
C ASP A 410 16.77 6.98 7.62
N VAL A 411 15.94 6.07 7.13
CA VAL A 411 15.17 5.09 7.93
C VAL A 411 15.32 3.70 7.34
N THR A 412 15.65 2.73 8.18
CA THR A 412 15.56 1.31 7.86
C THR A 412 14.76 0.61 8.95
N ALA A 413 13.71 -0.09 8.59
CA ALA A 413 12.84 -0.80 9.51
C ALA A 413 12.47 -2.19 9.00
N LEU A 414 12.22 -3.11 9.92
CA LEU A 414 11.65 -4.42 9.68
C LEU A 414 10.83 -4.84 10.90
N ALA A 415 9.57 -5.20 10.68
CA ALA A 415 8.69 -5.69 11.74
C ALA A 415 7.89 -6.89 11.25
N GLY A 416 7.79 -7.93 12.07
CA GLY A 416 7.16 -9.17 11.66
C GLY A 416 7.31 -10.30 12.66
N VAL A 417 7.26 -11.53 12.18
CA VAL A 417 7.44 -12.75 12.98
C VAL A 417 8.64 -13.53 12.46
N ALA A 418 9.49 -13.96 13.37
CA ALA A 418 10.59 -14.87 13.16
C ALA A 418 10.20 -16.25 13.72
N HIS A 419 10.16 -17.27 12.87
CA HIS A 419 9.91 -18.65 13.27
C HIS A 419 11.21 -19.26 13.75
N GLY A 420 11.31 -19.47 15.06
CA GLY A 420 12.51 -20.03 15.69
C GLY A 420 12.78 -21.46 15.26
N VAL A 421 14.06 -21.85 15.21
CA VAL A 421 14.46 -23.26 15.01
C VAL A 421 14.02 -24.15 16.20
N ASP A 422 13.75 -23.52 17.34
CA ASP A 422 13.17 -24.13 18.54
C ASP A 422 11.64 -24.22 18.52
N GLY A 423 11.01 -23.98 17.37
CA GLY A 423 9.55 -23.99 17.21
C GLY A 423 8.83 -22.75 17.78
N THR A 424 9.55 -21.83 18.45
CA THR A 424 8.93 -20.65 19.07
C THR A 424 8.78 -19.51 18.08
N PRO A 425 7.56 -19.02 17.77
CA PRO A 425 7.37 -17.81 16.99
C PRO A 425 7.68 -16.58 17.84
N ARG A 426 8.41 -15.62 17.26
CA ARG A 426 8.81 -14.38 17.93
C ARG A 426 8.40 -13.18 17.10
N ALA A 427 7.52 -12.34 17.65
CA ALA A 427 7.17 -11.05 17.06
C ALA A 427 8.29 -10.04 17.34
N PHE A 428 8.69 -9.30 16.33
CA PHE A 428 9.78 -8.34 16.46
C PHE A 428 9.50 -7.03 15.72
N ALA A 429 10.17 -5.98 16.18
CA ALA A 429 10.29 -4.72 15.46
C ALA A 429 11.70 -4.17 15.66
N PHE A 430 12.39 -3.85 14.56
CA PHE A 430 13.70 -3.24 14.50
C PHE A 430 13.64 -1.99 13.62
N VAL A 431 13.96 -0.83 14.17
CA VAL A 431 13.87 0.45 13.47
C VAL A 431 15.15 1.26 13.75
N SER A 432 15.87 1.61 12.70
CA SER A 432 17.04 2.49 12.73
C SER A 432 16.70 3.78 12.00
N ASN A 433 16.89 4.93 12.67
CA ASN A 433 16.66 6.27 12.11
C ASN A 433 17.97 7.06 12.07
N ARG A 434 17.97 8.19 11.33
CA ARG A 434 19.09 9.14 11.19
C ARG A 434 20.37 8.49 10.64
N ARG A 435 20.24 7.39 9.93
CA ARG A 435 21.33 6.72 9.20
C ARG A 435 20.85 6.41 7.80
N LEU A 436 21.65 6.71 6.79
CA LEU A 436 21.32 6.37 5.42
C LEU A 436 20.93 4.89 5.30
N SER A 437 19.80 4.64 4.62
CA SER A 437 19.27 3.28 4.40
C SER A 437 20.09 2.56 3.34
N THR A 438 21.34 2.21 3.70
CA THR A 438 22.28 1.47 2.84
C THR A 438 22.04 -0.04 2.88
N ALA A 439 22.64 -0.78 1.95
CA ALA A 439 22.65 -2.24 1.98
C ALA A 439 23.25 -2.77 3.31
N THR A 440 24.29 -2.11 3.82
CA THR A 440 24.91 -2.47 5.10
C THR A 440 23.94 -2.35 6.27
N VAL A 441 23.20 -1.23 6.38
CA VAL A 441 22.23 -1.05 7.47
C VAL A 441 21.07 -2.04 7.35
N ARG A 442 20.59 -2.29 6.12
CA ARG A 442 19.59 -3.33 5.87
C ARG A 442 20.10 -4.71 6.28
N GLY A 443 21.34 -5.06 5.90
CA GLY A 443 21.96 -6.34 6.30
C GLY A 443 22.07 -6.51 7.81
N ARG A 444 22.40 -5.44 8.57
CA ARG A 444 22.43 -5.48 10.05
C ARG A 444 21.05 -5.74 10.65
N ILE A 445 19.98 -5.16 10.07
CA ILE A 445 18.60 -5.46 10.46
C ILE A 445 18.23 -6.93 10.13
N ASP A 446 18.68 -7.45 8.97
CA ASP A 446 18.48 -8.87 8.61
C ASP A 446 19.16 -9.82 9.58
N VAL A 447 20.38 -9.50 9.99
CA VAL A 447 21.12 -10.27 11.02
C VAL A 447 20.37 -10.28 12.36
N LEU A 448 19.77 -9.14 12.80
CA LEU A 448 18.95 -9.13 14.01
C LEU A 448 17.70 -10.02 13.88
N ALA A 449 17.01 -9.93 12.74
CA ALA A 449 15.83 -10.76 12.48
C ALA A 449 16.20 -12.25 12.41
N ALA A 450 17.33 -12.60 11.79
CA ALA A 450 17.85 -13.95 11.76
C ALA A 450 18.26 -14.43 13.16
N THR A 451 18.93 -13.59 13.97
CA THR A 451 19.23 -13.89 15.38
C THR A 451 17.96 -14.25 16.15
N THR A 452 16.86 -13.57 15.85
CA THR A 452 15.56 -13.83 16.50
C THR A 452 15.01 -15.23 16.19
N THR A 453 15.41 -15.84 15.08
CA THR A 453 15.06 -17.25 14.76
C THR A 453 15.92 -18.26 15.50
N MET A 454 17.00 -17.84 16.16
CA MET A 454 17.97 -18.70 16.81
C MET A 454 18.72 -19.68 15.87
N CYS A 455 18.76 -19.42 14.57
CA CYS A 455 19.45 -20.27 13.60
C CYS A 455 20.96 -20.00 13.50
N MET A 456 21.48 -19.03 14.27
CA MET A 456 22.90 -18.65 14.28
C MET A 456 23.43 -18.37 15.68
#